data_e823bce3fd25c0c2e4355b9d9dd9d064
#
_entry.id   e823bce3fd25c0c2e4355b9d9dd9d064
#
_cell.length_a   1.000
_cell.length_b   1.000
_cell.length_c   1.000
_cell.angle_alpha   90.00
_cell.angle_beta   90.00
_cell.angle_gamma   90.00
#
_symmetry.space_group_name_H-M   'P 1'
#
loop_
_entity.id
_entity.type
_entity.pdbx_description
1 polymer ?
#
loop_
_entity_poly.entity_id
_entity_poly.type
_entity_poly.pdbx_seq_one_letter_code
_entity_poly.pdbx_strand_id
1 'polypeptide(L)'
;MVKKIETQVRTGIHLYDAYINDSDLIGWHYRTGKVVNLTDYMVGEGKAVTLPTLDLKDFIGISFTTGPDGKLYQLPDQQFANLYWYRKDWFDRPDLQKKFKDIYGYKLNVPVNWSAYEDIAQFFTVHVKELDGHKVYGHMDYGKKDPSLGWRFSDAWFSMAGAGDTGLPNGKPVDDWGIRVEGCTPVGASVERGGDMNGAAAAYSVNKFIDWLNKYAPPEAKEMDFGMAGSLPAQGHIAQQIFWYTAFTAAMTKPHLAVTNADGTPKWRMAPSPKGAYWKSGVKLGYQDVGAWTLVKGTPADNMKAAWLYAQFTVSKTVSLKKTLVGLTPIRESDINSKAMTQAAPKLGGLVEFYRSPARKRWTPTGTNIPDYPSMAPIWWKNIGAAIRGEVPVQSALNTMAQQADAILANLEQKGMSKCTPKLNAKMPLSFWYNKGTAPFTKLANEKPKGETQDYENSLKY
;
A
#
# COMPACT_ATOMS: atom_id res chain seq x y z
N MET A 1 -2.05 -13.79 13.57
CA MET A 1 -1.76 -12.68 14.51
C MET A 1 -2.98 -11.82 14.75
N VAL A 2 -3.60 -11.18 13.77
CA VAL A 2 -4.74 -10.24 13.91
C VAL A 2 -5.86 -10.78 14.81
N LYS A 3 -6.32 -12.04 14.64
CA LYS A 3 -7.34 -12.66 15.51
C LYS A 3 -6.96 -12.70 17.00
N LYS A 4 -5.68 -12.92 17.34
CA LYS A 4 -5.24 -12.95 18.75
C LYS A 4 -5.21 -11.54 19.34
N ILE A 5 -4.76 -10.54 18.54
CA ILE A 5 -4.81 -9.13 18.91
C ILE A 5 -6.28 -8.70 19.12
N GLU A 6 -7.16 -9.08 18.20
CA GLU A 6 -8.60 -8.82 18.29
C GLU A 6 -9.19 -9.42 19.57
N THR A 7 -8.87 -10.67 19.90
CA THR A 7 -9.28 -11.31 21.15
C THR A 7 -8.86 -10.48 22.35
N GLN A 8 -7.58 -10.11 22.45
CA GLN A 8 -7.07 -9.30 23.55
C GLN A 8 -7.79 -7.95 23.67
N VAL A 9 -7.95 -7.24 22.54
CA VAL A 9 -8.61 -5.92 22.54
C VAL A 9 -10.09 -6.00 22.92
N ARG A 10 -10.82 -7.01 22.41
CA ARG A 10 -12.27 -7.17 22.66
C ARG A 10 -12.60 -7.75 24.02
N THR A 11 -11.82 -8.72 24.50
CA THR A 11 -12.12 -9.45 25.73
C THR A 11 -11.36 -8.93 26.95
N GLY A 12 -10.26 -8.21 26.76
CA GLY A 12 -9.36 -7.79 27.83
C GLY A 12 -8.45 -8.92 28.35
N ILE A 13 -8.50 -10.12 27.76
CA ILE A 13 -7.58 -11.22 28.12
C ILE A 13 -6.17 -10.81 27.68
N HIS A 14 -5.24 -10.77 28.63
CA HIS A 14 -3.85 -10.39 28.36
C HIS A 14 -3.11 -11.54 27.66
N LEU A 15 -2.76 -11.34 26.40
CA LEU A 15 -2.02 -12.31 25.58
C LEU A 15 -0.61 -11.82 25.22
N TYR A 16 -0.45 -10.53 25.05
CA TYR A 16 0.80 -9.89 24.64
C TYR A 16 0.98 -8.55 25.35
N ASP A 17 2.21 -8.24 25.74
CA ASP A 17 2.62 -6.92 26.27
C ASP A 17 2.78 -5.91 25.14
N ALA A 18 3.34 -6.35 24.02
CA ALA A 18 3.53 -5.60 22.80
C ALA A 18 3.54 -6.53 21.60
N TYR A 19 3.37 -5.96 20.42
CA TYR A 19 3.44 -6.69 19.14
C TYR A 19 3.83 -5.75 18.00
N ILE A 20 4.36 -6.33 16.92
CA ILE A 20 4.48 -5.63 15.64
C ILE A 20 3.26 -5.95 14.80
N ASN A 21 2.64 -4.91 14.27
CA ASN A 21 1.55 -5.01 13.31
C ASN A 21 1.65 -3.88 12.29
N ASP A 22 0.93 -4.02 11.21
CA ASP A 22 0.86 -3.01 10.16
C ASP A 22 0.02 -1.81 10.62
N SER A 23 0.30 -0.63 10.07
CA SER A 23 -0.40 0.62 10.39
C SER A 23 -1.88 0.60 9.97
N ASP A 24 -2.33 -0.41 9.21
CA ASP A 24 -3.74 -0.71 8.96
C ASP A 24 -4.61 -0.73 10.23
N LEU A 25 -4.03 -1.15 11.35
CA LEU A 25 -4.71 -1.25 12.63
C LEU A 25 -4.76 0.08 13.41
N ILE A 26 -4.08 1.14 12.97
CA ILE A 26 -3.98 2.37 13.76
C ILE A 26 -5.34 3.03 14.02
N GLY A 27 -6.22 3.03 13.03
CA GLY A 27 -7.57 3.57 13.19
C GLY A 27 -8.40 2.85 14.24
N TRP A 28 -8.26 1.54 14.30
CA TRP A 28 -8.89 0.69 15.30
C TRP A 28 -8.25 0.86 16.69
N HIS A 29 -6.92 0.85 16.77
CA HIS A 29 -6.18 1.09 18.00
C HIS A 29 -6.53 2.44 18.64
N TYR A 30 -6.54 3.50 17.83
CA TYR A 30 -6.90 4.85 18.26
C TYR A 30 -8.32 4.90 18.83
N ARG A 31 -9.28 4.34 18.10
CA ARG A 31 -10.71 4.44 18.47
C ARG A 31 -11.11 3.54 19.64
N THR A 32 -10.48 2.39 19.79
CA THR A 32 -10.73 1.50 20.94
C THR A 32 -10.07 2.00 22.21
N GLY A 33 -8.99 2.79 22.10
CA GLY A 33 -8.23 3.29 23.24
C GLY A 33 -7.53 2.20 24.07
N LYS A 34 -7.33 0.99 23.49
CA LYS A 34 -6.73 -0.17 24.17
C LYS A 34 -5.22 -0.29 24.01
N VAL A 35 -4.60 0.62 23.27
CA VAL A 35 -3.16 0.71 23.10
C VAL A 35 -2.58 1.95 23.79
N VAL A 36 -1.30 1.93 24.07
CA VAL A 36 -0.59 3.03 24.71
C VAL A 36 -0.41 4.18 23.73
N ASN A 37 -0.72 5.39 24.16
CA ASN A 37 -0.30 6.59 23.47
C ASN A 37 1.18 6.81 23.76
N LEU A 38 2.03 6.55 22.80
CA LEU A 38 3.49 6.63 22.98
C LEU A 38 3.97 8.06 23.25
N THR A 39 3.30 9.07 22.68
CA THR A 39 3.66 10.48 22.94
C THR A 39 3.51 10.79 24.42
N ASP A 40 2.41 10.43 25.04
CA ASP A 40 2.16 10.68 26.47
C ASP A 40 3.03 9.76 27.34
N TYR A 41 3.22 8.51 26.94
CA TYR A 41 4.04 7.55 27.67
C TYR A 41 5.51 7.99 27.78
N MET A 42 6.10 8.46 26.69
CA MET A 42 7.51 8.91 26.65
C MET A 42 7.79 10.08 27.58
N VAL A 43 6.83 10.95 27.84
CA VAL A 43 7.02 12.10 28.75
C VAL A 43 6.52 11.83 30.18
N GLY A 44 5.70 10.78 30.35
CA GLY A 44 5.12 10.33 31.61
C GLY A 44 5.82 9.09 32.19
N GLU A 45 5.07 8.00 32.30
CA GLU A 45 5.48 6.75 32.96
C GLU A 45 6.72 6.10 32.30
N GLY A 46 6.87 6.22 30.99
CA GLY A 46 8.00 5.69 30.23
C GLY A 46 9.22 6.59 30.18
N LYS A 47 9.17 7.79 30.77
CA LYS A 47 10.24 8.79 30.65
C LYS A 47 11.62 8.25 31.05
N ALA A 48 11.70 7.51 32.15
CA ALA A 48 12.96 6.96 32.67
C ALA A 48 13.60 5.88 31.77
N VAL A 49 12.81 5.24 30.90
CA VAL A 49 13.21 4.19 29.99
C VAL A 49 13.12 4.60 28.51
N THR A 50 12.80 5.86 28.23
CA THR A 50 12.86 6.40 26.88
C THR A 50 14.26 6.90 26.59
N LEU A 51 14.93 6.27 25.63
CA LEU A 51 16.31 6.59 25.31
C LEU A 51 16.43 7.94 24.61
N PRO A 52 17.35 8.82 25.03
CA PRO A 52 17.59 10.10 24.33
C PRO A 52 17.98 9.92 22.86
N THR A 53 18.54 8.76 22.53
CA THR A 53 18.98 8.39 21.18
C THR A 53 17.87 7.88 20.29
N LEU A 54 16.61 7.78 20.76
CA LEU A 54 15.46 7.33 19.98
C LEU A 54 15.24 8.21 18.74
N ASP A 55 15.38 9.53 18.89
CA ASP A 55 15.36 10.51 17.79
C ASP A 55 14.19 10.32 16.82
N LEU A 56 12.98 10.65 17.27
CA LEU A 56 11.76 10.50 16.49
C LEU A 56 11.76 11.28 15.17
N LYS A 57 12.52 12.38 15.09
CA LYS A 57 12.61 13.21 13.87
C LYS A 57 13.37 12.52 12.74
N ASP A 58 14.19 11.55 13.06
CA ASP A 58 14.94 10.76 12.10
C ASP A 58 14.10 9.66 11.41
N PHE A 59 12.89 9.39 11.92
CA PHE A 59 12.01 8.38 11.30
C PHE A 59 11.32 8.91 10.04
N ILE A 60 11.37 8.12 8.97
CA ILE A 60 10.76 8.44 7.68
C ILE A 60 9.23 8.32 7.74
N GLY A 61 8.72 7.30 8.45
CA GLY A 61 7.29 6.91 8.42
C GLY A 61 6.51 7.29 9.68
N ILE A 62 6.93 8.29 10.45
CA ILE A 62 6.28 8.62 11.72
C ILE A 62 4.80 9.04 11.54
N SER A 63 4.47 9.68 10.44
CA SER A 63 3.10 10.10 10.12
C SER A 63 2.14 8.92 9.91
N PHE A 64 2.65 7.75 9.49
CA PHE A 64 1.85 6.55 9.29
C PHE A 64 1.42 5.89 10.61
N THR A 65 2.08 6.22 11.69
CA THR A 65 1.88 5.67 13.03
C THR A 65 1.30 6.68 14.01
N THR A 66 0.86 7.82 13.47
CA THR A 66 0.25 8.93 14.20
C THR A 66 -1.28 8.89 14.05
N GLY A 67 -1.99 8.99 15.16
CA GLY A 67 -3.45 9.03 15.17
C GLY A 67 -4.01 10.40 14.72
N PRO A 68 -5.35 10.49 14.52
CA PRO A 68 -6.02 11.74 14.15
C PRO A 68 -5.81 12.90 15.13
N ASP A 69 -5.42 12.62 16.37
CA ASP A 69 -5.09 13.61 17.41
C ASP A 69 -3.63 14.11 17.34
N GLY A 70 -2.89 13.72 16.30
CA GLY A 70 -1.48 14.09 16.14
C GLY A 70 -0.52 13.36 17.07
N LYS A 71 -0.99 12.38 17.85
CA LYS A 71 -0.17 11.62 18.80
C LYS A 71 0.29 10.28 18.23
N LEU A 72 1.47 9.86 18.63
CA LEU A 72 2.08 8.60 18.21
C LEU A 72 1.47 7.42 18.97
N TYR A 73 1.01 6.40 18.26
CA TYR A 73 0.43 5.17 18.82
C TYR A 73 1.25 3.91 18.49
N GLN A 74 2.13 4.00 17.52
CA GLN A 74 3.00 2.90 17.13
C GLN A 74 4.40 3.44 16.84
N LEU A 75 5.45 2.64 17.09
CA LEU A 75 6.84 3.01 16.76
C LEU A 75 7.25 2.29 15.47
N PRO A 76 7.55 3.02 14.37
CA PRO A 76 7.90 2.44 13.08
C PRO A 76 9.07 1.45 13.16
N ASP A 77 8.93 0.26 12.57
CA ASP A 77 9.95 -0.78 12.49
C ASP A 77 10.30 -1.16 11.04
N GLN A 78 9.32 -1.11 10.13
CA GLN A 78 9.50 -1.36 8.69
C GLN A 78 8.53 -0.48 7.89
N GLN A 79 8.86 -0.20 6.63
CA GLN A 79 7.94 0.47 5.69
C GLN A 79 7.67 -0.40 4.47
N PHE A 80 6.44 -0.35 3.96
CA PHE A 80 5.98 -1.17 2.85
C PHE A 80 5.35 -0.28 1.79
N ALA A 81 6.19 0.43 1.00
CA ALA A 81 5.69 1.17 -0.15
C ALA A 81 5.41 0.20 -1.30
N ASN A 82 4.24 0.32 -1.90
CA ASN A 82 3.88 -0.39 -3.10
C ASN A 82 4.37 0.39 -4.31
N LEU A 83 5.33 -0.15 -5.02
CA LEU A 83 6.13 0.54 -6.02
C LEU A 83 6.04 -0.15 -7.37
N TYR A 84 6.30 0.60 -8.42
CA TYR A 84 6.47 0.09 -9.76
C TYR A 84 7.85 -0.54 -9.92
N TRP A 85 7.89 -1.77 -10.47
CA TRP A 85 9.09 -2.52 -10.78
C TRP A 85 9.10 -2.91 -12.23
N TYR A 86 10.25 -2.79 -12.90
CA TYR A 86 10.40 -3.14 -14.31
C TYR A 86 11.77 -3.75 -14.61
N ARG A 87 11.83 -4.55 -15.63
CA ARG A 87 13.06 -5.14 -16.17
C ARG A 87 13.83 -4.08 -16.95
N LYS A 88 14.74 -3.40 -16.25
CA LYS A 88 15.56 -2.33 -16.86
C LYS A 88 16.38 -2.86 -18.04
N ASP A 89 16.96 -4.06 -17.94
CA ASP A 89 17.70 -4.71 -19.00
C ASP A 89 16.86 -4.91 -20.28
N TRP A 90 15.57 -5.23 -20.15
CA TRP A 90 14.66 -5.35 -21.29
C TRP A 90 14.23 -3.99 -21.84
N PHE A 91 13.94 -3.05 -20.96
CA PHE A 91 13.54 -1.69 -21.37
C PHE A 91 14.66 -0.96 -22.11
N ASP A 92 15.91 -1.22 -21.81
CA ASP A 92 17.08 -0.63 -22.45
C ASP A 92 17.45 -1.28 -23.79
N ARG A 93 16.83 -2.39 -24.20
CA ARG A 93 17.13 -3.08 -25.46
C ARG A 93 16.70 -2.25 -26.67
N PRO A 94 17.60 -1.92 -27.62
CA PRO A 94 17.29 -1.10 -28.80
C PRO A 94 16.18 -1.68 -29.69
N ASP A 95 16.16 -3.01 -29.86
CA ASP A 95 15.14 -3.73 -30.64
C ASP A 95 13.75 -3.58 -30.03
N LEU A 96 13.63 -3.72 -28.68
CA LEU A 96 12.36 -3.57 -27.97
C LEU A 96 11.92 -2.10 -27.93
N GLN A 97 12.85 -1.16 -27.75
CA GLN A 97 12.60 0.29 -27.83
C GLN A 97 11.99 0.67 -29.17
N LYS A 98 12.60 0.22 -30.26
CA LYS A 98 12.10 0.49 -31.61
C LYS A 98 10.72 -0.11 -31.81
N LYS A 99 10.55 -1.41 -31.53
CA LYS A 99 9.29 -2.12 -31.69
C LYS A 99 8.15 -1.49 -30.88
N PHE A 100 8.39 -1.11 -29.63
CA PHE A 100 7.39 -0.45 -28.78
C PHE A 100 6.97 0.90 -29.36
N LYS A 101 7.96 1.72 -29.77
CA LYS A 101 7.70 3.04 -30.37
C LYS A 101 6.91 2.94 -31.68
N ASP A 102 7.20 1.93 -32.50
CA ASP A 102 6.49 1.72 -33.77
C ASP A 102 5.01 1.35 -33.53
N ILE A 103 4.69 0.66 -32.42
CA ILE A 103 3.33 0.23 -32.09
C ILE A 103 2.55 1.34 -31.37
N TYR A 104 3.12 1.96 -30.34
CA TYR A 104 2.41 2.87 -29.44
C TYR A 104 2.72 4.36 -29.67
N GLY A 105 3.74 4.70 -30.46
CA GLY A 105 4.09 6.08 -30.82
C GLY A 105 4.87 6.86 -29.77
N TYR A 106 5.32 6.19 -28.69
CA TYR A 106 6.16 6.79 -27.65
C TYR A 106 7.22 5.80 -27.15
N LYS A 107 8.16 6.26 -26.33
CA LYS A 107 9.32 5.47 -25.88
C LYS A 107 8.94 4.45 -24.83
N LEU A 108 9.49 3.23 -24.88
CA LEU A 108 9.42 2.26 -23.78
C LEU A 108 10.26 2.76 -22.60
N ASN A 109 9.61 3.18 -21.52
CA ASN A 109 10.27 3.75 -20.36
C ASN A 109 9.36 3.69 -19.13
N VAL A 110 9.72 4.35 -18.00
CA VAL A 110 8.90 4.39 -16.79
C VAL A 110 7.52 4.99 -17.07
N PRO A 111 6.42 4.27 -16.84
CA PRO A 111 5.08 4.78 -17.12
C PRO A 111 4.72 5.95 -16.19
N VAL A 112 4.23 7.04 -16.78
CA VAL A 112 3.67 8.17 -16.05
C VAL A 112 2.24 7.86 -15.58
N ASN A 113 1.48 7.15 -16.42
CA ASN A 113 0.09 6.81 -16.16
C ASN A 113 -0.20 5.32 -16.36
N TRP A 114 -1.36 4.88 -15.85
CA TRP A 114 -1.79 3.49 -15.94
C TRP A 114 -2.07 3.03 -17.37
N SER A 115 -2.36 3.95 -18.31
CA SER A 115 -2.49 3.60 -19.73
C SER A 115 -1.17 3.13 -20.31
N ALA A 116 -0.06 3.80 -20.00
CA ALA A 116 1.27 3.37 -20.42
C ALA A 116 1.66 2.03 -19.74
N TYR A 117 1.30 1.84 -18.47
CA TYR A 117 1.51 0.54 -17.81
C TYR A 117 0.79 -0.59 -18.56
N GLU A 118 -0.47 -0.38 -18.95
CA GLU A 118 -1.26 -1.35 -19.72
C GLU A 118 -0.67 -1.60 -21.11
N ASP A 119 -0.22 -0.56 -21.81
CA ASP A 119 0.45 -0.68 -23.11
C ASP A 119 1.73 -1.50 -23.01
N ILE A 120 2.53 -1.30 -21.95
CA ILE A 120 3.74 -2.09 -21.67
C ILE A 120 3.38 -3.54 -21.35
N ALA A 121 2.32 -3.75 -20.55
CA ALA A 121 1.84 -5.10 -20.23
C ALA A 121 1.41 -5.87 -21.50
N GLN A 122 0.63 -5.22 -22.36
CA GLN A 122 0.24 -5.77 -23.66
C GLN A 122 1.45 -6.01 -24.56
N PHE A 123 2.38 -5.07 -24.63
CA PHE A 123 3.57 -5.18 -25.45
C PHE A 123 4.34 -6.46 -25.18
N PHE A 124 4.71 -6.70 -23.94
CA PHE A 124 5.48 -7.90 -23.61
C PHE A 124 4.68 -9.19 -23.77
N THR A 125 3.42 -9.20 -23.36
CA THR A 125 2.60 -10.43 -23.42
C THR A 125 2.14 -10.78 -24.84
N VAL A 126 1.75 -9.78 -25.65
CA VAL A 126 1.08 -10.01 -26.93
C VAL A 126 2.02 -9.83 -28.13
N HIS A 127 2.89 -8.81 -28.09
CA HIS A 127 3.74 -8.45 -29.23
C HIS A 127 5.15 -9.03 -29.15
N VAL A 128 5.71 -9.15 -27.95
CA VAL A 128 7.02 -9.79 -27.72
C VAL A 128 6.85 -11.29 -27.56
N LYS A 129 6.03 -11.73 -26.63
CA LYS A 129 5.66 -13.13 -26.30
C LYS A 129 6.79 -13.97 -25.74
N GLU A 130 7.99 -13.86 -26.29
CA GLU A 130 9.15 -14.66 -25.93
C GLU A 130 10.43 -13.79 -26.00
N LEU A 131 11.31 -13.94 -25.01
CA LEU A 131 12.64 -13.35 -24.96
C LEU A 131 13.64 -14.39 -24.49
N ASP A 132 14.76 -14.45 -25.18
CA ASP A 132 15.89 -15.32 -24.84
C ASP A 132 15.47 -16.81 -24.64
N GLY A 133 14.50 -17.28 -25.49
CA GLY A 133 13.98 -18.67 -25.45
C GLY A 133 12.91 -18.92 -24.37
N HIS A 134 12.43 -17.88 -23.67
CA HIS A 134 11.45 -18.03 -22.61
C HIS A 134 10.19 -17.19 -22.89
N LYS A 135 9.03 -17.77 -22.60
CA LYS A 135 7.76 -17.04 -22.62
C LYS A 135 7.80 -15.92 -21.59
N VAL A 136 7.32 -14.73 -21.97
CA VAL A 136 7.30 -13.55 -21.10
C VAL A 136 5.90 -13.01 -20.92
N TYR A 137 5.67 -12.42 -19.74
CA TYR A 137 4.43 -11.80 -19.35
C TYR A 137 4.68 -10.32 -18.99
N GLY A 138 3.80 -9.46 -19.44
CA GLY A 138 3.93 -8.04 -19.25
C GLY A 138 3.45 -7.53 -17.89
N HIS A 139 2.80 -8.37 -17.09
CA HIS A 139 2.24 -8.02 -15.80
C HIS A 139 2.35 -9.20 -14.83
N MET A 140 2.45 -8.88 -13.55
CA MET A 140 2.30 -9.85 -12.46
C MET A 140 1.52 -9.21 -11.32
N ASP A 141 0.60 -9.99 -10.78
CA ASP A 141 -0.16 -9.67 -9.57
C ASP A 141 -0.66 -10.99 -8.96
N TYR A 142 -1.55 -10.93 -7.96
CA TYR A 142 -2.12 -12.10 -7.32
C TYR A 142 -3.64 -11.97 -7.17
N GLY A 143 -4.36 -13.08 -7.30
CA GLY A 143 -5.82 -13.10 -7.30
C GLY A 143 -6.48 -14.09 -6.37
N LYS A 144 -5.69 -14.85 -5.59
CA LYS A 144 -6.22 -15.84 -4.64
C LYS A 144 -7.15 -15.19 -3.63
N LYS A 145 -8.31 -15.83 -3.42
CA LYS A 145 -9.30 -15.38 -2.43
C LYS A 145 -8.79 -15.64 -1.01
N ASP A 146 -7.87 -14.81 -0.55
CA ASP A 146 -7.24 -14.88 0.75
C ASP A 146 -7.00 -13.49 1.36
N PRO A 147 -6.63 -13.39 2.65
CA PRO A 147 -6.48 -12.09 3.32
C PRO A 147 -5.55 -11.09 2.63
N SER A 148 -4.50 -11.53 1.93
CA SER A 148 -3.56 -10.63 1.27
C SER A 148 -4.19 -9.84 0.11
N LEU A 149 -5.26 -10.37 -0.51
CA LEU A 149 -5.96 -9.69 -1.59
C LEU A 149 -6.67 -8.41 -1.14
N GLY A 150 -7.02 -8.30 0.15
CA GLY A 150 -7.67 -7.11 0.68
C GLY A 150 -6.87 -5.83 0.50
N TRP A 151 -5.55 -5.91 0.63
CA TRP A 151 -4.66 -4.74 0.47
C TRP A 151 -4.69 -4.16 -0.94
N ARG A 152 -4.99 -4.99 -1.94
CA ARG A 152 -5.02 -4.54 -3.34
C ARG A 152 -6.15 -3.57 -3.64
N PHE A 153 -7.21 -3.54 -2.83
CA PHE A 153 -8.32 -2.63 -3.05
C PHE A 153 -7.93 -1.16 -2.83
N SER A 154 -7.19 -0.86 -1.77
CA SER A 154 -6.79 0.51 -1.44
C SER A 154 -5.50 0.96 -2.13
N ASP A 155 -4.69 0.02 -2.59
CA ASP A 155 -3.35 0.27 -3.12
C ASP A 155 -3.35 0.99 -4.49
N ALA A 156 -3.03 0.29 -5.55
CA ALA A 156 -2.98 0.86 -6.88
C ALA A 156 -4.37 1.11 -7.48
N TRP A 157 -5.41 0.41 -7.05
CA TRP A 157 -6.71 0.40 -7.73
C TRP A 157 -7.43 1.73 -7.68
N PHE A 158 -7.56 2.33 -6.51
CA PHE A 158 -8.16 3.66 -6.43
C PHE A 158 -7.32 4.71 -7.14
N SER A 159 -5.99 4.58 -7.11
CA SER A 159 -5.11 5.49 -7.84
C SER A 159 -5.25 5.35 -9.37
N MET A 160 -5.58 4.17 -9.88
CA MET A 160 -5.89 3.99 -11.31
C MET A 160 -7.03 4.88 -11.78
N ALA A 161 -8.03 5.08 -10.95
CA ALA A 161 -9.17 5.93 -11.24
C ALA A 161 -8.96 7.39 -10.82
N GLY A 162 -7.80 7.74 -10.26
CA GLY A 162 -7.51 9.05 -9.71
C GLY A 162 -8.23 9.33 -8.40
N ALA A 163 -8.77 8.30 -7.74
CA ALA A 163 -9.36 8.41 -6.41
C ALA A 163 -8.34 8.38 -5.29
N GLY A 164 -7.13 8.74 -5.58
CA GLY A 164 -6.07 8.87 -4.60
C GLY A 164 -6.30 10.08 -3.70
N ASP A 165 -5.74 10.02 -2.53
CA ASP A 165 -6.02 10.91 -1.44
C ASP A 165 -5.12 12.17 -1.43
N THR A 166 -5.73 13.34 -1.62
CA THR A 166 -5.13 14.58 -1.09
C THR A 166 -5.65 14.87 0.29
N GLY A 167 -6.47 13.99 0.84
CA GLY A 167 -7.43 14.40 1.76
C GLY A 167 -7.36 13.81 3.12
N LEU A 168 -7.48 12.57 3.33
CA LEU A 168 -7.59 12.07 4.69
C LEU A 168 -6.36 11.28 5.12
N PRO A 169 -5.82 11.69 6.18
CA PRO A 169 -6.15 12.91 6.94
C PRO A 169 -5.88 14.20 6.18
N ASN A 170 -5.91 14.22 4.92
CA ASN A 170 -5.32 15.13 3.92
C ASN A 170 -6.32 16.05 3.22
N GLY A 171 -7.52 16.24 3.74
CA GLY A 171 -8.48 17.28 3.31
C GLY A 171 -9.56 16.83 2.30
N LYS A 172 -9.57 15.57 1.83
CA LYS A 172 -10.71 15.01 1.10
C LYS A 172 -11.58 14.13 1.98
N PRO A 173 -12.90 14.08 1.74
CA PRO A 173 -13.80 13.36 2.61
C PRO A 173 -13.84 11.84 2.38
N VAL A 174 -13.28 11.33 1.27
CA VAL A 174 -13.23 9.89 0.97
C VAL A 174 -11.78 9.44 0.94
N ASP A 175 -11.45 8.43 1.73
CA ASP A 175 -10.09 7.88 1.85
C ASP A 175 -9.81 6.82 0.78
N ASP A 176 -8.59 6.26 0.83
CA ASP A 176 -8.09 5.22 -0.06
C ASP A 176 -8.79 3.86 0.09
N TRP A 177 -9.65 3.69 1.10
CA TRP A 177 -10.52 2.52 1.27
C TRP A 177 -11.96 2.76 0.80
N GLY A 178 -12.26 3.94 0.27
CA GLY A 178 -13.60 4.32 -0.16
C GLY A 178 -14.52 4.73 0.98
N ILE A 179 -13.99 4.96 2.18
CA ILE A 179 -14.75 5.40 3.34
C ILE A 179 -14.79 6.92 3.38
N ARG A 180 -16.00 7.50 3.47
CA ARG A 180 -16.17 8.92 3.74
C ARG A 180 -15.95 9.19 5.23
N VAL A 181 -15.16 10.23 5.49
CA VAL A 181 -14.84 10.68 6.85
C VAL A 181 -15.11 12.18 6.98
N GLU A 182 -15.69 12.59 8.10
CA GLU A 182 -15.88 13.99 8.45
C GLU A 182 -15.13 14.28 9.76
N GLY A 183 -14.05 15.05 9.66
CA GLY A 183 -13.04 15.13 10.73
C GLY A 183 -12.34 13.79 10.93
N CYS A 184 -12.52 13.16 12.10
CA CYS A 184 -12.03 11.79 12.38
C CYS A 184 -13.15 10.73 12.38
N THR A 185 -14.40 11.12 12.05
CA THR A 185 -15.61 10.29 12.15
C THR A 185 -15.93 9.63 10.82
N PRO A 186 -15.85 8.30 10.69
CA PRO A 186 -16.34 7.58 9.51
C PRO A 186 -17.86 7.73 9.39
N VAL A 187 -18.34 8.10 8.21
CA VAL A 187 -19.77 8.45 8.00
C VAL A 187 -20.45 7.65 6.89
N GLY A 188 -19.72 6.81 6.17
CA GLY A 188 -20.29 5.92 5.15
C GLY A 188 -19.25 5.33 4.22
N ALA A 189 -19.51 4.14 3.71
CA ALA A 189 -18.68 3.44 2.73
C ALA A 189 -19.37 3.37 1.35
N SER A 190 -20.70 3.21 1.33
CA SER A 190 -21.45 3.20 0.07
C SER A 190 -21.58 4.60 -0.55
N VAL A 191 -21.76 4.63 -1.87
CA VAL A 191 -22.02 5.89 -2.61
C VAL A 191 -23.30 6.57 -2.15
N GLU A 192 -24.31 5.83 -1.69
CA GLU A 192 -25.53 6.39 -1.13
C GLU A 192 -25.29 7.20 0.16
N ARG A 193 -24.20 6.91 0.88
CA ARG A 193 -23.78 7.62 2.10
C ARG A 193 -22.59 8.56 1.87
N GLY A 194 -22.22 8.75 0.60
CA GLY A 194 -21.14 9.65 0.19
C GLY A 194 -19.75 9.04 0.20
N GLY A 195 -19.63 7.73 0.46
CA GLY A 195 -18.39 6.95 0.23
C GLY A 195 -18.19 6.66 -1.25
N ASP A 196 -17.18 5.84 -1.57
CA ASP A 196 -16.85 5.46 -2.96
C ASP A 196 -16.51 3.96 -3.10
N MET A 197 -16.78 3.15 -2.09
CA MET A 197 -16.40 1.73 -2.07
C MET A 197 -17.07 0.91 -3.19
N ASN A 198 -18.27 1.32 -3.64
CA ASN A 198 -19.00 0.74 -4.76
C ASN A 198 -19.25 1.74 -5.89
N GLY A 199 -18.48 2.81 -5.94
CA GLY A 199 -18.58 3.85 -6.95
C GLY A 199 -17.97 3.47 -8.29
N ALA A 200 -18.10 4.38 -9.26
CA ALA A 200 -17.59 4.17 -10.62
C ALA A 200 -16.05 4.00 -10.65
N ALA A 201 -15.32 4.69 -9.78
CA ALA A 201 -13.86 4.57 -9.66
C ALA A 201 -13.46 3.18 -9.18
N ALA A 202 -14.13 2.64 -8.16
CA ALA A 202 -13.89 1.30 -7.65
C ALA A 202 -14.19 0.23 -8.71
N ALA A 203 -15.34 0.35 -9.41
CA ALA A 203 -15.71 -0.58 -10.47
C ALA A 203 -14.70 -0.57 -11.63
N TYR A 204 -14.24 0.62 -12.04
CA TYR A 204 -13.23 0.75 -13.08
C TYR A 204 -11.92 0.06 -12.69
N SER A 205 -11.39 0.34 -11.51
CA SER A 205 -10.10 -0.21 -11.06
C SER A 205 -10.15 -1.73 -10.85
N VAL A 206 -11.22 -2.27 -10.25
CA VAL A 206 -11.37 -3.72 -10.08
C VAL A 206 -11.52 -4.44 -11.42
N ASN A 207 -12.29 -3.89 -12.36
CA ASN A 207 -12.36 -4.45 -13.72
C ASN A 207 -10.99 -4.44 -14.42
N LYS A 208 -10.22 -3.36 -14.32
CA LYS A 208 -8.86 -3.29 -14.89
C LYS A 208 -7.92 -4.30 -14.25
N PHE A 209 -7.97 -4.44 -12.93
CA PHE A 209 -7.18 -5.44 -12.22
C PHE A 209 -7.48 -6.88 -12.71
N ILE A 210 -8.76 -7.23 -12.81
CA ILE A 210 -9.19 -8.55 -13.31
C ILE A 210 -8.76 -8.74 -14.77
N ASP A 211 -8.95 -7.73 -15.59
CA ASP A 211 -8.54 -7.75 -17.00
C ASP A 211 -7.05 -8.01 -17.17
N TRP A 212 -6.22 -7.34 -16.39
CA TRP A 212 -4.77 -7.49 -16.48
C TRP A 212 -4.28 -8.84 -15.97
N LEU A 213 -4.88 -9.36 -14.89
CA LEU A 213 -4.63 -10.74 -14.44
C LEU A 213 -4.96 -11.76 -15.53
N ASN A 214 -6.07 -11.54 -16.27
CA ASN A 214 -6.51 -12.46 -17.30
C ASN A 214 -5.69 -12.38 -18.59
N LYS A 215 -5.28 -11.18 -18.98
CA LYS A 215 -4.71 -10.90 -20.31
C LYS A 215 -3.18 -10.89 -20.32
N TYR A 216 -2.54 -10.43 -19.24
CA TYR A 216 -1.13 -10.06 -19.23
C TYR A 216 -0.28 -10.76 -18.17
N ALA A 217 -0.90 -11.39 -17.18
CA ALA A 217 -0.20 -12.14 -16.13
C ALA A 217 -0.08 -13.64 -16.49
N PRO A 218 0.83 -14.37 -15.82
CA PRO A 218 0.83 -15.83 -15.89
C PRO A 218 -0.53 -16.42 -15.51
N PRO A 219 -1.01 -17.47 -16.18
CA PRO A 219 -2.34 -18.06 -15.92
C PRO A 219 -2.57 -18.44 -14.45
N GLU A 220 -1.52 -18.88 -13.77
CA GLU A 220 -1.53 -19.27 -12.35
C GLU A 220 -1.64 -18.09 -11.37
N ALA A 221 -1.44 -16.86 -11.81
CA ALA A 221 -1.44 -15.66 -10.96
C ALA A 221 -2.76 -15.49 -10.17
N LYS A 222 -3.88 -15.95 -10.72
CA LYS A 222 -5.18 -15.90 -10.03
C LYS A 222 -5.25 -16.78 -8.78
N GLU A 223 -4.48 -17.84 -8.74
CA GLU A 223 -4.43 -18.79 -7.62
C GLU A 223 -3.27 -18.49 -6.66
N MET A 224 -2.48 -17.45 -6.94
CA MET A 224 -1.37 -17.02 -6.10
C MET A 224 -1.82 -16.04 -5.01
N ASP A 225 -1.21 -16.19 -3.85
CA ASP A 225 -1.23 -15.19 -2.77
C ASP A 225 -0.02 -14.25 -2.87
N PHE A 226 0.06 -13.29 -1.95
CA PHE A 226 1.14 -12.32 -1.86
C PHE A 226 2.55 -12.96 -1.87
N GLY A 227 2.75 -14.01 -1.08
CA GLY A 227 4.06 -14.66 -0.95
C GLY A 227 4.49 -15.36 -2.24
N MET A 228 3.58 -16.04 -2.91
CA MET A 228 3.84 -16.72 -4.19
C MET A 228 4.13 -15.70 -5.30
N ALA A 229 3.29 -14.67 -5.42
CA ALA A 229 3.46 -13.61 -6.42
C ALA A 229 4.76 -12.83 -6.26
N GLY A 230 5.21 -12.60 -5.02
CA GLY A 230 6.46 -11.89 -4.74
C GLY A 230 7.72 -12.62 -5.19
N SER A 231 7.69 -13.94 -5.26
CA SER A 231 8.84 -14.76 -5.67
C SER A 231 8.93 -15.00 -7.18
N LEU A 232 7.81 -14.94 -7.89
CA LEU A 232 7.74 -15.32 -9.32
C LEU A 232 8.61 -14.45 -10.25
N PRO A 233 8.69 -13.12 -10.08
CA PRO A 233 9.52 -12.28 -10.93
C PRO A 233 11.01 -12.62 -10.92
N ALA A 234 11.51 -13.26 -9.86
CA ALA A 234 12.89 -13.73 -9.76
C ALA A 234 13.23 -14.82 -10.77
N GLN A 235 12.23 -15.52 -11.33
CA GLN A 235 12.40 -16.52 -12.37
C GLN A 235 12.72 -15.92 -13.75
N GLY A 236 12.54 -14.61 -13.93
CA GLY A 236 12.97 -13.90 -15.13
C GLY A 236 11.92 -13.77 -16.24
N HIS A 237 10.67 -14.19 -16.01
CA HIS A 237 9.62 -14.22 -17.04
C HIS A 237 8.69 -12.99 -17.04
N ILE A 238 8.82 -12.09 -16.07
CA ILE A 238 7.93 -10.95 -15.88
C ILE A 238 8.62 -9.65 -16.29
N ALA A 239 7.94 -8.80 -17.07
CA ALA A 239 8.49 -7.52 -17.53
C ALA A 239 8.33 -6.39 -16.52
N GLN A 240 7.17 -6.32 -15.86
CA GLN A 240 6.86 -5.30 -14.85
C GLN A 240 5.80 -5.79 -13.85
N GLN A 241 5.76 -5.12 -12.69
CA GLN A 241 4.70 -5.30 -11.70
C GLN A 241 4.63 -4.12 -10.73
N ILE A 242 3.52 -4.04 -9.99
CA ILE A 242 3.40 -3.19 -8.79
C ILE A 242 3.49 -4.11 -7.58
N PHE A 243 4.46 -3.87 -6.70
CA PHE A 243 4.65 -4.73 -5.55
C PHE A 243 5.40 -4.07 -4.41
N TRP A 244 5.26 -4.59 -3.20
CA TRP A 244 5.98 -4.10 -2.02
C TRP A 244 7.45 -4.48 -2.05
N TYR A 245 8.30 -3.54 -1.67
CA TYR A 245 9.74 -3.68 -1.71
C TYR A 245 10.23 -4.94 -0.98
N THR A 246 9.87 -5.11 0.30
CA THR A 246 10.40 -6.19 1.15
C THR A 246 10.14 -7.60 0.64
N ALA A 247 9.00 -7.86 0.03
CA ALA A 247 8.69 -9.17 -0.51
C ALA A 247 9.48 -9.50 -1.79
N PHE A 248 9.94 -8.48 -2.49
CA PHE A 248 10.54 -8.61 -3.81
C PHE A 248 12.07 -8.56 -3.77
N THR A 249 12.65 -7.73 -2.91
CA THR A 249 14.10 -7.42 -2.92
C THR A 249 14.97 -8.61 -2.59
N ALA A 250 14.58 -9.42 -1.63
CA ALA A 250 15.34 -10.60 -1.24
C ALA A 250 15.52 -11.61 -2.38
N ALA A 251 14.56 -11.65 -3.31
CA ALA A 251 14.65 -12.50 -4.49
C ALA A 251 15.51 -11.88 -5.60
N MET A 252 15.62 -10.54 -5.67
CA MET A 252 16.37 -9.86 -6.75
C MET A 252 17.87 -9.79 -6.53
N THR A 253 18.30 -9.83 -5.29
CA THR A 253 19.71 -9.59 -4.92
C THR A 253 20.52 -10.87 -4.69
N LYS A 254 19.88 -12.04 -4.78
CA LYS A 254 20.58 -13.32 -4.65
C LYS A 254 21.48 -13.56 -5.87
N PRO A 255 22.75 -13.96 -5.65
CA PRO A 255 23.65 -14.37 -6.73
C PRO A 255 23.04 -15.49 -7.58
N HIS A 256 23.39 -15.54 -8.84
CA HIS A 256 23.05 -16.62 -9.78
C HIS A 256 21.56 -16.76 -10.14
N LEU A 257 20.72 -15.76 -9.87
CA LEU A 257 19.36 -15.74 -10.37
C LEU A 257 19.29 -15.19 -11.81
N ALA A 258 18.27 -15.60 -12.56
CA ALA A 258 18.00 -15.11 -13.91
C ALA A 258 17.89 -13.57 -14.01
N VAL A 259 17.54 -12.93 -12.89
CA VAL A 259 17.31 -11.48 -12.77
C VAL A 259 18.47 -10.73 -12.13
N THR A 260 19.65 -11.35 -12.01
CA THR A 260 20.87 -10.74 -11.45
C THR A 260 21.97 -10.78 -12.49
N ASN A 261 22.70 -9.68 -12.67
CA ASN A 261 23.88 -9.59 -13.52
C ASN A 261 25.09 -10.30 -12.86
N ALA A 262 26.11 -10.58 -13.64
CA ALA A 262 27.32 -11.25 -13.16
C ALA A 262 28.04 -10.46 -12.04
N ASP A 263 27.95 -9.14 -12.02
CA ASP A 263 28.50 -8.24 -11.00
C ASP A 263 27.63 -8.14 -9.73
N GLY A 264 26.52 -8.89 -9.70
CA GLY A 264 25.57 -8.90 -8.59
C GLY A 264 24.58 -7.74 -8.59
N THR A 265 24.53 -6.91 -9.64
CA THR A 265 23.51 -5.86 -9.78
C THR A 265 22.19 -6.45 -10.28
N PRO A 266 21.01 -5.97 -9.80
CA PRO A 266 19.73 -6.48 -10.27
C PRO A 266 19.40 -5.97 -11.67
N LYS A 267 18.77 -6.83 -12.48
CA LYS A 267 18.18 -6.44 -13.78
C LYS A 267 16.87 -5.67 -13.61
N TRP A 268 16.27 -5.72 -12.44
CA TRP A 268 15.09 -4.97 -12.05
C TRP A 268 15.43 -3.58 -11.54
N ARG A 269 14.52 -2.63 -11.79
CA ARG A 269 14.59 -1.30 -11.21
C ARG A 269 13.25 -0.88 -10.67
N MET A 270 13.28 -0.20 -9.54
CA MET A 270 12.13 0.36 -8.86
C MET A 270 11.94 1.82 -9.26
N ALA A 271 10.67 2.21 -9.43
CA ALA A 271 10.27 3.58 -9.69
C ALA A 271 8.94 3.88 -8.97
N PRO A 272 8.50 5.15 -8.89
CA PRO A 272 7.18 5.49 -8.40
C PRO A 272 6.08 4.83 -9.23
N SER A 273 4.96 4.50 -8.59
CA SER A 273 3.78 3.96 -9.26
C SER A 273 3.16 4.95 -10.25
N PRO A 274 2.53 4.49 -11.34
CA PRO A 274 1.84 5.33 -12.29
C PRO A 274 0.69 6.13 -11.66
N LYS A 275 0.34 7.26 -12.27
CA LYS A 275 -0.81 8.10 -11.89
C LYS A 275 -2.09 7.58 -12.53
N GLY A 276 -3.21 7.74 -11.84
CA GLY A 276 -4.53 7.48 -12.38
C GLY A 276 -4.94 8.50 -13.44
N ALA A 277 -5.94 8.15 -14.24
CA ALA A 277 -6.46 9.00 -15.33
C ALA A 277 -6.98 10.35 -14.84
N TYR A 278 -7.49 10.42 -13.63
CA TYR A 278 -7.99 11.66 -13.01
C TYR A 278 -7.06 12.23 -11.95
N TRP A 279 -5.82 11.78 -11.95
CA TRP A 279 -4.84 12.27 -10.99
C TRP A 279 -4.62 13.78 -11.14
N LYS A 280 -4.66 14.48 -10.01
CA LYS A 280 -4.34 15.91 -9.92
C LYS A 280 -3.14 16.11 -9.00
N SER A 281 -2.44 17.22 -9.15
CA SER A 281 -1.31 17.55 -8.25
C SER A 281 -1.75 17.50 -6.79
N GLY A 282 -0.96 16.83 -5.95
CA GLY A 282 -1.26 16.60 -4.54
C GLY A 282 -2.02 15.31 -4.23
N VAL A 283 -2.65 14.65 -5.21
CA VAL A 283 -3.24 13.32 -5.02
C VAL A 283 -2.13 12.29 -4.81
N LYS A 284 -2.32 11.35 -3.89
CA LYS A 284 -1.35 10.29 -3.62
C LYS A 284 -1.39 9.20 -4.69
N LEU A 285 -0.31 8.45 -4.81
CA LEU A 285 -0.17 7.39 -5.83
C LEU A 285 -0.68 6.02 -5.38
N GLY A 286 -1.04 5.89 -4.13
CA GLY A 286 -1.47 4.69 -3.48
C GLY A 286 -1.22 4.81 -1.99
N TYR A 287 -1.37 3.74 -1.24
CA TYR A 287 -1.04 3.75 0.17
C TYR A 287 0.36 3.21 0.46
N GLN A 288 0.87 3.59 1.60
CA GLN A 288 2.06 3.01 2.20
C GLN A 288 1.71 2.54 3.61
N ASP A 289 2.15 1.34 3.93
CA ASP A 289 2.02 0.73 5.23
C ASP A 289 3.33 0.78 6.01
N VAL A 290 3.23 0.64 7.34
CA VAL A 290 4.36 0.60 8.25
C VAL A 290 4.14 -0.51 9.25
N GLY A 291 5.02 -1.53 9.25
CA GLY A 291 5.11 -2.46 10.34
C GLY A 291 5.67 -1.73 11.57
N ALA A 292 4.92 -1.73 12.67
CA ALA A 292 5.23 -0.90 13.81
C ALA A 292 4.96 -1.56 15.16
N TRP A 293 5.76 -1.23 16.16
CA TRP A 293 5.57 -1.67 17.54
C TRP A 293 4.38 -1.00 18.18
N THR A 294 3.46 -1.80 18.68
CA THR A 294 2.30 -1.38 19.45
C THR A 294 2.40 -1.92 20.87
N LEU A 295 2.28 -1.04 21.87
CA LEU A 295 2.26 -1.38 23.28
C LEU A 295 0.80 -1.46 23.77
N VAL A 296 0.46 -2.48 24.55
CA VAL A 296 -0.93 -2.73 24.97
C VAL A 296 -1.20 -2.12 26.34
N LYS A 297 -2.31 -1.41 26.48
CA LYS A 297 -2.75 -0.92 27.79
C LYS A 297 -3.10 -2.07 28.74
N GLY A 298 -2.79 -1.89 30.02
CA GLY A 298 -3.01 -2.91 31.04
C GLY A 298 -1.86 -3.90 31.19
N THR A 299 -0.79 -3.77 30.39
CA THR A 299 0.46 -4.49 30.61
C THR A 299 1.09 -4.10 31.95
N PRO A 300 1.58 -5.04 32.78
CA PRO A 300 2.29 -4.72 34.02
C PRO A 300 3.45 -3.75 33.80
N ALA A 301 3.69 -2.84 34.74
CA ALA A 301 4.60 -1.72 34.55
C ALA A 301 6.03 -2.12 34.14
N ASP A 302 6.58 -3.20 34.73
CA ASP A 302 7.93 -3.63 34.38
C ASP A 302 7.97 -4.34 33.02
N ASN A 303 6.94 -5.09 32.67
CA ASN A 303 6.80 -5.65 31.32
C ASN A 303 6.66 -4.54 30.27
N MET A 304 5.89 -3.49 30.57
CA MET A 304 5.74 -2.33 29.70
C MET A 304 7.07 -1.63 29.45
N LYS A 305 7.86 -1.41 30.51
CA LYS A 305 9.22 -0.83 30.36
C LYS A 305 10.13 -1.72 29.55
N ALA A 306 10.12 -3.04 29.81
CA ALA A 306 10.93 -4.01 29.04
C ALA A 306 10.53 -4.04 27.57
N ALA A 307 9.22 -4.10 27.26
CA ALA A 307 8.71 -4.06 25.90
C ALA A 307 9.10 -2.76 25.17
N TRP A 308 9.03 -1.62 25.87
CA TRP A 308 9.42 -0.32 25.31
C TRP A 308 10.93 -0.25 25.03
N LEU A 309 11.78 -0.72 25.95
CA LEU A 309 13.22 -0.79 25.72
C LEU A 309 13.56 -1.70 24.54
N TYR A 310 12.89 -2.86 24.41
CA TYR A 310 13.09 -3.77 23.31
C TYR A 310 12.66 -3.16 21.97
N ALA A 311 11.51 -2.51 21.92
CA ALA A 311 11.05 -1.79 20.72
C ALA A 311 12.07 -0.74 20.28
N GLN A 312 12.58 0.09 21.21
CA GLN A 312 13.60 1.09 20.92
C GLN A 312 14.92 0.46 20.43
N PHE A 313 15.31 -0.67 21.00
CA PHE A 313 16.50 -1.41 20.55
C PHE A 313 16.37 -1.83 19.09
N THR A 314 15.23 -2.43 18.70
CA THR A 314 15.01 -2.95 17.33
C THR A 314 15.03 -1.85 16.27
N VAL A 315 14.72 -0.61 16.64
CA VAL A 315 14.69 0.55 15.74
C VAL A 315 15.83 1.55 15.98
N SER A 316 16.81 1.18 16.82
CA SER A 316 18.00 2.01 17.03
C SER A 316 18.79 2.21 15.74
N LYS A 317 19.49 3.34 15.59
CA LYS A 317 20.23 3.68 14.35
C LYS A 317 21.16 2.58 13.86
N THR A 318 21.81 1.87 14.78
CA THR A 318 22.71 0.74 14.43
C THR A 318 21.93 -0.48 13.93
N VAL A 319 20.82 -0.83 14.58
CA VAL A 319 20.04 -2.02 14.23
C VAL A 319 19.25 -1.75 12.95
N SER A 320 18.60 -0.59 12.80
CA SER A 320 17.82 -0.24 11.61
C SER A 320 18.69 -0.20 10.36
N LEU A 321 19.90 0.37 10.42
CA LEU A 321 20.85 0.33 9.30
C LEU A 321 21.23 -1.10 8.90
N LYS A 322 21.52 -1.98 9.87
CA LYS A 322 21.80 -3.39 9.58
C LYS A 322 20.62 -4.09 8.91
N LYS A 323 19.42 -3.85 9.41
CA LYS A 323 18.18 -4.38 8.81
C LYS A 323 18.03 -3.93 7.35
N THR A 324 18.29 -2.66 7.04
CA THR A 324 18.21 -2.12 5.68
C THR A 324 19.26 -2.73 4.76
N LEU A 325 20.49 -2.91 5.25
CA LEU A 325 21.58 -3.50 4.46
C LEU A 325 21.34 -4.97 4.08
N VAL A 326 20.51 -5.69 4.83
CA VAL A 326 20.15 -7.08 4.51
C VAL A 326 18.82 -7.19 3.72
N GLY A 327 18.28 -6.07 3.25
CA GLY A 327 17.15 -6.05 2.33
C GLY A 327 15.80 -5.65 2.92
N LEU A 328 15.76 -5.15 4.16
CA LEU A 328 14.55 -4.53 4.71
C LEU A 328 14.47 -3.05 4.30
N THR A 329 13.28 -2.47 4.33
CA THR A 329 13.10 -1.06 3.99
C THR A 329 13.70 -0.14 5.05
N PRO A 330 14.28 1.01 4.64
CA PRO A 330 14.80 1.98 5.58
C PRO A 330 13.66 2.65 6.36
N ILE A 331 13.87 2.82 7.66
CA ILE A 331 12.93 3.53 8.54
C ILE A 331 13.46 4.88 9.01
N ARG A 332 14.73 5.19 8.75
CA ARG A 332 15.41 6.40 9.20
C ARG A 332 16.07 7.18 8.07
N GLU A 333 16.03 8.50 8.17
CA GLU A 333 16.77 9.39 7.27
C GLU A 333 18.28 9.14 7.36
N SER A 334 18.80 8.94 8.57
CA SER A 334 20.20 8.64 8.80
C SER A 334 20.65 7.33 8.17
N ASP A 335 19.77 6.31 8.09
CA ASP A 335 20.08 5.05 7.42
C ASP A 335 20.25 5.27 5.93
N ILE A 336 19.24 5.85 5.27
CA ILE A 336 19.22 6.02 3.82
C ILE A 336 20.33 6.97 3.32
N ASN A 337 20.74 7.92 4.15
CA ASN A 337 21.78 8.88 3.84
C ASN A 337 23.19 8.42 4.25
N SER A 338 23.32 7.22 4.86
CA SER A 338 24.58 6.68 5.28
C SER A 338 25.53 6.35 4.11
N LYS A 339 26.85 6.36 4.39
CA LYS A 339 27.87 5.92 3.45
C LYS A 339 27.66 4.45 3.04
N ALA A 340 27.27 3.60 4.00
CA ALA A 340 27.00 2.18 3.74
C ALA A 340 25.86 1.99 2.72
N MET A 341 24.76 2.74 2.85
CA MET A 341 23.66 2.68 1.87
C MET A 341 24.06 3.23 0.50
N THR A 342 24.88 4.29 0.44
CA THR A 342 25.43 4.80 -0.82
C THR A 342 26.26 3.73 -1.53
N GLN A 343 27.08 2.99 -0.81
CA GLN A 343 27.90 1.91 -1.37
C GLN A 343 27.06 0.69 -1.80
N ALA A 344 25.94 0.43 -1.11
CA ALA A 344 25.03 -0.67 -1.43
C ALA A 344 24.06 -0.33 -2.58
N ALA A 345 23.83 0.95 -2.88
CA ALA A 345 22.83 1.43 -3.84
C ALA A 345 22.80 0.68 -5.20
N PRO A 346 23.94 0.39 -5.86
CA PRO A 346 23.92 -0.33 -7.14
C PRO A 346 23.27 -1.73 -7.06
N LYS A 347 23.27 -2.35 -5.89
CA LYS A 347 22.72 -3.71 -5.65
C LYS A 347 21.28 -3.69 -5.14
N LEU A 348 20.69 -2.52 -4.93
CA LEU A 348 19.36 -2.36 -4.33
C LEU A 348 18.28 -1.89 -5.31
N GLY A 349 18.54 -1.94 -6.62
CA GLY A 349 17.54 -1.77 -7.68
C GLY A 349 16.75 -0.46 -7.64
N GLY A 350 17.36 0.65 -7.16
CA GLY A 350 16.70 1.96 -7.09
C GLY A 350 16.15 2.34 -5.72
N LEU A 351 16.28 1.50 -4.71
CA LEU A 351 15.79 1.78 -3.35
C LEU A 351 16.35 3.09 -2.78
N VAL A 352 17.66 3.25 -2.83
CA VAL A 352 18.36 4.39 -2.23
C VAL A 352 17.94 5.68 -2.93
N GLU A 353 17.88 5.66 -4.26
CA GLU A 353 17.45 6.79 -5.08
C GLU A 353 16.01 7.18 -4.77
N PHE A 354 15.10 6.20 -4.69
CA PHE A 354 13.69 6.45 -4.35
C PHE A 354 13.55 7.09 -2.96
N TYR A 355 14.15 6.48 -1.92
CA TYR A 355 14.01 7.00 -0.56
C TYR A 355 14.71 8.34 -0.32
N ARG A 356 15.71 8.70 -1.14
CA ARG A 356 16.32 10.05 -1.14
C ARG A 356 15.53 11.07 -1.95
N SER A 357 14.60 10.62 -2.79
CA SER A 357 13.84 11.50 -3.68
C SER A 357 12.58 12.06 -3.01
N PRO A 358 12.02 13.18 -3.54
CA PRO A 358 10.72 13.68 -3.09
C PRO A 358 9.56 12.73 -3.41
N ALA A 359 9.72 11.82 -4.37
CA ALA A 359 8.68 10.86 -4.77
C ALA A 359 8.19 9.99 -3.60
N ARG A 360 9.03 9.65 -2.63
CA ARG A 360 8.65 8.88 -1.43
C ARG A 360 7.52 9.49 -0.59
N LYS A 361 7.23 10.78 -0.77
CA LYS A 361 6.18 11.50 -0.03
C LYS A 361 4.79 11.41 -0.71
N ARG A 362 4.67 10.67 -1.80
CA ARG A 362 3.45 10.57 -2.62
C ARG A 362 2.51 9.43 -2.23
N TRP A 363 2.77 8.75 -1.12
CA TRP A 363 1.92 7.71 -0.58
C TRP A 363 1.09 8.21 0.60
N THR A 364 -0.13 7.67 0.72
CA THR A 364 -1.05 7.95 1.82
C THR A 364 -0.79 7.01 2.99
N PRO A 365 -0.83 7.49 4.25
CA PRO A 365 -0.92 6.61 5.40
C PRO A 365 -2.20 5.77 5.33
N THR A 366 -2.07 4.45 5.51
CA THR A 366 -3.22 3.55 5.50
C THR A 366 -3.82 3.35 6.89
N GLY A 367 -5.07 2.91 6.95
CA GLY A 367 -5.75 2.43 8.15
C GLY A 367 -6.23 3.48 9.14
N THR A 368 -5.79 4.74 9.05
CA THR A 368 -6.13 5.81 10.01
C THR A 368 -7.66 5.99 10.16
N ASN A 369 -8.40 5.82 9.09
CA ASN A 369 -9.85 6.03 9.04
C ASN A 369 -10.66 4.73 9.16
N ILE A 370 -10.00 3.57 9.25
CA ILE A 370 -10.66 2.26 9.41
C ILE A 370 -10.96 2.04 10.89
N PRO A 371 -12.23 2.09 11.31
CA PRO A 371 -12.57 2.00 12.74
C PRO A 371 -12.48 0.59 13.30
N ASP A 372 -12.61 -0.45 12.48
CA ASP A 372 -12.52 -1.86 12.87
C ASP A 372 -11.93 -2.70 11.73
N TYR A 373 -10.62 -2.59 11.53
CA TYR A 373 -9.90 -3.33 10.50
C TYR A 373 -10.12 -4.86 10.58
N PRO A 374 -10.08 -5.53 11.76
CA PRO A 374 -10.31 -6.96 11.83
C PRO A 374 -11.67 -7.41 11.28
N SER A 375 -12.70 -6.60 11.44
CA SER A 375 -14.05 -6.90 10.91
C SER A 375 -14.17 -6.49 9.42
N MET A 376 -13.49 -5.43 8.98
CA MET A 376 -13.59 -4.91 7.62
C MET A 376 -12.72 -5.65 6.61
N ALA A 377 -11.50 -6.03 6.96
CA ALA A 377 -10.59 -6.69 6.03
C ALA A 377 -11.17 -7.96 5.36
N PRO A 378 -11.92 -8.84 6.05
CA PRO A 378 -12.56 -9.99 5.42
C PRO A 378 -13.59 -9.63 4.34
N ILE A 379 -14.21 -8.46 4.42
CA ILE A 379 -15.20 -8.00 3.43
C ILE A 379 -14.50 -7.78 2.09
N TRP A 380 -13.35 -7.11 2.09
CA TRP A 380 -12.62 -6.78 0.87
C TRP A 380 -12.18 -8.02 0.13
N TRP A 381 -11.36 -8.86 0.74
CA TRP A 381 -10.78 -9.99 0.03
C TRP A 381 -11.81 -11.08 -0.35
N LYS A 382 -12.92 -11.23 0.40
CA LYS A 382 -13.96 -12.19 0.06
C LYS A 382 -14.75 -11.75 -1.17
N ASN A 383 -15.19 -10.50 -1.21
CA ASN A 383 -16.00 -9.98 -2.31
C ASN A 383 -15.17 -9.81 -3.59
N ILE A 384 -13.96 -9.22 -3.47
CA ILE A 384 -13.07 -9.03 -4.61
C ILE A 384 -12.61 -10.38 -5.18
N GLY A 385 -12.24 -11.33 -4.31
CA GLY A 385 -11.88 -12.68 -4.74
C GLY A 385 -13.01 -13.43 -5.45
N ALA A 386 -14.26 -13.21 -5.05
CA ALA A 386 -15.42 -13.76 -5.75
C ALA A 386 -15.57 -13.15 -7.16
N ALA A 387 -15.34 -11.84 -7.30
CA ALA A 387 -15.37 -11.17 -8.60
C ALA A 387 -14.22 -11.64 -9.51
N ILE A 388 -13.00 -11.79 -9.00
CA ILE A 388 -11.84 -12.31 -9.76
C ILE A 388 -12.11 -13.71 -10.32
N ARG A 389 -12.80 -14.56 -9.57
CA ARG A 389 -13.16 -15.92 -10.00
C ARG A 389 -14.40 -15.98 -10.87
N GLY A 390 -15.05 -14.85 -11.13
CA GLY A 390 -16.27 -14.79 -11.91
C GLY A 390 -17.50 -15.38 -11.21
N GLU A 391 -17.45 -15.56 -9.87
CA GLU A 391 -18.59 -16.05 -9.09
C GLU A 391 -19.74 -15.04 -9.07
N VAL A 392 -19.41 -13.76 -9.11
CA VAL A 392 -20.36 -12.64 -9.15
C VAL A 392 -19.82 -11.51 -10.04
N PRO A 393 -20.69 -10.69 -10.65
CA PRO A 393 -20.28 -9.49 -11.37
C PRO A 393 -19.55 -8.50 -10.42
N VAL A 394 -18.57 -7.76 -10.95
CA VAL A 394 -17.77 -6.79 -10.16
C VAL A 394 -18.66 -5.80 -9.39
N GLN A 395 -19.63 -5.19 -10.05
CA GLN A 395 -20.51 -4.21 -9.39
C GLN A 395 -21.32 -4.84 -8.25
N SER A 396 -21.77 -6.09 -8.40
CA SER A 396 -22.48 -6.82 -7.35
C SER A 396 -21.58 -7.10 -6.14
N ALA A 397 -20.33 -7.50 -6.38
CA ALA A 397 -19.34 -7.69 -5.32
C ALA A 397 -19.08 -6.39 -4.56
N LEU A 398 -18.88 -5.28 -5.26
CA LEU A 398 -18.65 -3.96 -4.66
C LEU A 398 -19.87 -3.45 -3.87
N ASN A 399 -21.08 -3.66 -4.39
CA ASN A 399 -22.31 -3.30 -3.68
C ASN A 399 -22.44 -4.08 -2.37
N THR A 400 -22.19 -5.39 -2.41
CA THR A 400 -22.19 -6.23 -1.20
C THR A 400 -21.13 -5.76 -0.21
N MET A 401 -19.93 -5.47 -0.70
CA MET A 401 -18.81 -4.97 0.09
C MET A 401 -19.16 -3.66 0.81
N ALA A 402 -19.71 -2.68 0.10
CA ALA A 402 -20.09 -1.39 0.66
C ALA A 402 -21.23 -1.52 1.68
N GLN A 403 -22.24 -2.36 1.41
CA GLN A 403 -23.33 -2.64 2.35
C GLN A 403 -22.82 -3.31 3.64
N GLN A 404 -21.91 -4.27 3.53
CA GLN A 404 -21.31 -4.92 4.69
C GLN A 404 -20.46 -3.95 5.51
N ALA A 405 -19.71 -3.05 4.85
CA ALA A 405 -18.94 -2.01 5.53
C ALA A 405 -19.88 -1.01 6.26
N ASP A 406 -20.94 -0.54 5.60
CA ASP A 406 -21.94 0.33 6.24
C ASP A 406 -22.61 -0.35 7.44
N ALA A 407 -22.89 -1.66 7.37
CA ALA A 407 -23.45 -2.42 8.50
C ALA A 407 -22.47 -2.50 9.68
N ILE A 408 -21.17 -2.66 9.44
CA ILE A 408 -20.15 -2.58 10.49
C ILE A 408 -20.13 -1.18 11.11
N LEU A 409 -20.14 -0.12 10.30
CA LEU A 409 -20.16 1.24 10.80
C LEU A 409 -21.41 1.51 11.66
N ALA A 410 -22.60 1.04 11.23
CA ALA A 410 -23.84 1.16 12.00
C ALA A 410 -23.75 0.45 13.36
N ASN A 411 -23.18 -0.76 13.39
CA ASN A 411 -22.99 -1.49 14.65
C ASN A 411 -22.03 -0.76 15.60
N LEU A 412 -20.97 -0.15 15.06
CA LEU A 412 -20.03 0.63 15.86
C LEU A 412 -20.66 1.94 16.34
N GLU A 413 -21.54 2.58 15.54
CA GLU A 413 -22.31 3.76 15.95
C GLU A 413 -23.18 3.42 17.16
N GLN A 414 -23.91 2.30 17.14
CA GLN A 414 -24.76 1.85 18.23
C GLN A 414 -23.99 1.49 19.52
N LYS A 415 -22.87 0.81 19.38
CA LYS A 415 -22.04 0.38 20.52
C LYS A 415 -21.22 1.49 21.13
N GLY A 416 -20.93 2.51 20.36
CA GLY A 416 -19.96 3.53 20.71
C GLY A 416 -18.51 3.05 20.67
N MET A 417 -17.61 4.00 20.50
CA MET A 417 -16.15 3.81 20.61
C MET A 417 -15.58 4.85 21.56
N SER A 418 -14.37 4.67 22.05
CA SER A 418 -13.79 5.63 22.99
C SER A 418 -13.47 6.98 22.32
N LYS A 419 -13.23 6.99 21.01
CA LYS A 419 -12.96 8.18 20.19
C LYS A 419 -13.55 8.03 18.80
N CYS A 420 -14.01 9.15 18.21
CA CYS A 420 -14.44 9.21 16.81
C CYS A 420 -15.38 8.06 16.40
N THR A 421 -16.38 7.78 17.23
CA THR A 421 -17.41 6.79 16.93
C THR A 421 -18.00 7.06 15.54
N PRO A 422 -18.14 6.07 14.67
CA PRO A 422 -18.82 6.24 13.40
C PRO A 422 -20.21 6.86 13.55
N LYS A 423 -20.65 7.67 12.60
CA LYS A 423 -21.98 8.28 12.55
C LYS A 423 -22.44 8.28 11.10
N LEU A 424 -23.27 7.32 10.75
CA LEU A 424 -23.68 7.15 9.36
C LEU A 424 -24.49 8.33 8.82
N ASN A 425 -24.11 8.79 7.66
CA ASN A 425 -24.92 9.71 6.87
C ASN A 425 -26.25 9.07 6.47
N ALA A 426 -27.30 9.88 6.32
CA ALA A 426 -28.50 9.44 5.66
C ALA A 426 -28.19 8.98 4.23
N LYS A 427 -28.91 7.97 3.76
CA LYS A 427 -28.83 7.57 2.34
C LYS A 427 -29.43 8.67 1.46
N MET A 428 -28.66 9.14 0.49
CA MET A 428 -29.04 10.16 -0.46
C MET A 428 -28.77 9.67 -1.89
N PRO A 429 -29.50 10.18 -2.88
CA PRO A 429 -29.21 9.90 -4.28
C PRO A 429 -27.77 10.30 -4.64
N LEU A 430 -27.17 9.58 -5.59
CA LEU A 430 -25.80 9.83 -6.07
C LEU A 430 -25.57 11.29 -6.52
N SER A 431 -26.58 11.89 -7.17
CA SER A 431 -26.57 13.30 -7.59
C SER A 431 -26.41 14.29 -6.43
N PHE A 432 -26.95 13.96 -5.26
CA PHE A 432 -26.76 14.79 -4.06
C PHE A 432 -25.28 14.88 -3.67
N TRP A 433 -24.57 13.76 -3.69
CA TRP A 433 -23.17 13.73 -3.35
C TRP A 433 -22.29 14.35 -4.42
N TYR A 434 -22.53 14.07 -5.68
CA TYR A 434 -21.73 14.56 -6.80
C TYR A 434 -21.83 16.07 -7.03
N ASN A 435 -22.89 16.70 -6.62
CA ASN A 435 -23.05 18.15 -6.67
C ASN A 435 -22.30 18.90 -5.55
N LYS A 436 -21.74 18.19 -4.58
CA LYS A 436 -20.86 18.77 -3.57
C LYS A 436 -19.43 18.68 -4.05
N GLY A 437 -18.64 19.76 -3.91
CA GLY A 437 -17.22 19.80 -4.31
C GLY A 437 -16.31 18.77 -3.60
N THR A 438 -16.87 18.01 -2.66
CA THR A 438 -16.24 16.95 -1.87
C THR A 438 -16.74 15.56 -2.26
N ALA A 439 -17.37 15.42 -3.42
CA ALA A 439 -17.96 14.17 -3.88
C ALA A 439 -16.92 13.09 -4.22
N PRO A 440 -17.29 11.80 -4.17
CA PRO A 440 -16.55 10.71 -4.78
C PRO A 440 -16.31 10.95 -6.27
N PHE A 441 -15.28 10.31 -6.83
CA PHE A 441 -14.97 10.42 -8.26
C PHE A 441 -16.01 9.69 -9.13
N THR A 442 -16.43 10.37 -10.22
CA THR A 442 -17.30 9.80 -11.25
C THR A 442 -16.47 9.36 -12.45
N LYS A 443 -15.86 8.20 -12.38
CA LYS A 443 -15.06 7.65 -13.48
C LYS A 443 -15.93 6.83 -14.43
N LEU A 444 -15.75 7.03 -15.74
CA LEU A 444 -16.32 6.15 -16.76
C LEU A 444 -15.45 4.91 -16.96
N ALA A 445 -16.05 3.73 -16.94
CA ALA A 445 -15.36 2.44 -16.95
C ALA A 445 -14.52 2.17 -18.21
N ASN A 446 -14.86 2.74 -19.34
CA ASN A 446 -14.21 2.53 -20.64
C ASN A 446 -13.19 3.61 -21.02
N GLU A 447 -12.95 4.60 -20.16
CA GLU A 447 -12.02 5.67 -20.48
C GLU A 447 -10.56 5.21 -20.36
N LYS A 448 -9.81 5.37 -21.44
CA LYS A 448 -8.37 5.09 -21.50
C LYS A 448 -7.65 6.31 -22.07
N PRO A 449 -7.05 7.17 -21.23
CA PRO A 449 -6.18 8.24 -21.69
C PRO A 449 -4.98 7.71 -22.49
N LYS A 450 -4.38 8.58 -23.32
CA LYS A 450 -3.13 8.24 -24.04
C LYS A 450 -2.03 7.85 -23.04
N GLY A 451 -1.29 6.79 -23.36
CA GLY A 451 -0.11 6.38 -22.59
C GLY A 451 1.01 7.41 -22.65
N GLU A 452 1.69 7.60 -21.53
CA GLU A 452 2.83 8.50 -21.39
C GLU A 452 3.91 7.84 -20.54
N THR A 453 5.16 7.98 -20.95
CA THR A 453 6.35 7.50 -20.22
C THR A 453 7.36 8.62 -19.99
N GLN A 454 8.25 8.44 -19.04
CA GLN A 454 9.30 9.38 -18.68
C GLN A 454 10.60 8.67 -18.35
N ASP A 455 11.71 9.41 -18.39
CA ASP A 455 13.00 8.88 -17.96
C ASP A 455 13.00 8.65 -16.44
N TYR A 456 13.79 7.68 -16.01
CA TYR A 456 13.88 7.28 -14.61
C TYR A 456 14.15 8.44 -13.65
N GLU A 457 15.11 9.29 -13.99
CA GLU A 457 15.50 10.46 -13.19
C GLU A 457 14.35 11.45 -13.03
N ASN A 458 13.52 11.60 -14.08
CA ASN A 458 12.33 12.45 -14.02
C ASN A 458 11.23 11.83 -13.15
N SER A 459 11.10 10.52 -13.12
CA SER A 459 10.13 9.83 -12.26
C SER A 459 10.35 10.07 -10.76
N LEU A 460 11.57 10.39 -10.37
CA LEU A 460 11.94 10.68 -8.97
C LEU A 460 11.72 12.14 -8.55
N LYS A 461 11.39 13.05 -9.51
CA LYS A 461 11.26 14.51 -9.25
C LYS A 461 9.86 14.97 -8.83
N TYR A 462 8.95 14.12 -8.51
CA TYR A 462 7.56 14.48 -8.21
C TYR A 462 7.37 15.65 -7.26
#